data_e4af4692d930d370f396a57804a6943a
#
_entry.id   e4af4692d930d370f396a57804a6943a
#
_cell.length_a   1.000
_cell.length_b   1.000
_cell.length_c   1.000
_cell.angle_alpha   90.00
_cell.angle_beta   90.00
_cell.angle_gamma   90.00
#
_symmetry.space_group_name_H-M   'P 1'
#
loop_
_entity.id
_entity.type
_entity.pdbx_description
1 polymer ?
#
loop_
_entity_poly.entity_id
_entity_poly.type
_entity_poly.pdbx_seq_one_letter_code
_entity_poly.pdbx_strand_id
1 'polypeptide(L)'
;MFNAELLKPNNIDVALDEKNPNRAVITLEPFERGYGHTLGNALRRILLASMVGYAPTEAEITGIVHEYSQIEGVMEDAVDVLLNLKGVIFKLEGREEVYLVLRKKGNTVVTAADFDLPHDVVVLNPDHVIAHLTGGRLELKVKVEKGRGYQPGNVRAFADDHSRQQIGHLLMDASFSPIVRVAYQ
;
A
#
# COMPACT_ATOMS: atom_id res chain seq x y z
N MET A 1 -45.23 26.54 3.36
CA MET A 1 -44.41 26.01 4.44
C MET A 1 -43.11 25.57 3.81
N PHE A 2 -42.02 26.24 4.13
CA PHE A 2 -40.69 25.73 3.73
C PHE A 2 -40.37 24.54 4.63
N ASN A 3 -40.16 23.37 4.00
CA ASN A 3 -39.74 22.19 4.72
C ASN A 3 -38.33 22.48 5.25
N ALA A 4 -38.15 22.58 6.56
CA ALA A 4 -36.86 22.89 7.19
C ALA A 4 -35.92 21.64 7.25
N GLU A 5 -36.38 20.49 6.76
CA GLU A 5 -35.59 19.27 6.75
C GLU A 5 -34.69 19.22 5.51
N LEU A 6 -33.41 18.99 5.74
CA LEU A 6 -32.42 18.77 4.67
C LEU A 6 -32.79 17.53 3.86
N LEU A 7 -32.84 17.67 2.53
CA LEU A 7 -33.07 16.55 1.63
C LEU A 7 -31.88 15.59 1.71
N LYS A 8 -32.09 14.41 2.27
CA LYS A 8 -31.06 13.36 2.41
C LYS A 8 -31.17 12.35 1.27
N PRO A 9 -30.03 11.86 0.75
CA PRO A 9 -30.05 10.79 -0.25
C PRO A 9 -30.64 9.54 0.37
N ASN A 10 -31.64 8.97 -0.27
CA ASN A 10 -32.30 7.73 0.13
C ASN A 10 -32.14 6.62 -0.93
N ASN A 11 -31.60 6.98 -2.10
CA ASN A 11 -31.26 6.05 -3.15
C ASN A 11 -29.74 5.99 -3.30
N ILE A 12 -29.17 4.79 -3.20
CA ILE A 12 -27.75 4.51 -3.37
C ILE A 12 -27.65 3.42 -4.43
N ASP A 13 -27.18 3.78 -5.61
CA ASP A 13 -26.92 2.83 -6.69
C ASP A 13 -25.43 2.59 -6.85
N VAL A 14 -25.02 1.34 -6.97
CA VAL A 14 -23.60 0.94 -7.11
C VAL A 14 -23.45 0.13 -8.38
N ALA A 15 -22.86 0.75 -9.40
CA ALA A 15 -22.53 0.11 -10.67
C ALA A 15 -21.04 -0.27 -10.68
N LEU A 16 -20.76 -1.58 -10.74
CA LEU A 16 -19.40 -2.09 -10.94
C LEU A 16 -19.04 -2.02 -12.43
N ASP A 17 -17.80 -1.69 -12.72
CA ASP A 17 -17.30 -1.68 -14.09
C ASP A 17 -17.03 -3.13 -14.55
N GLU A 18 -17.71 -3.58 -15.60
CA GLU A 18 -17.57 -4.95 -16.13
C GLU A 18 -16.14 -5.26 -16.65
N LYS A 19 -15.40 -4.25 -17.08
CA LYS A 19 -14.03 -4.40 -17.59
C LYS A 19 -12.96 -4.26 -16.53
N ASN A 20 -13.28 -3.58 -15.44
CA ASN A 20 -12.34 -3.34 -14.34
C ASN A 20 -13.03 -3.57 -12.99
N PRO A 21 -12.85 -4.74 -12.38
CA PRO A 21 -13.50 -5.09 -11.11
C PRO A 21 -13.08 -4.19 -9.93
N ASN A 22 -11.98 -3.44 -10.09
CA ASN A 22 -11.50 -2.49 -9.09
C ASN A 22 -12.08 -1.07 -9.26
N ARG A 23 -13.08 -0.91 -10.13
CA ARG A 23 -13.75 0.36 -10.38
C ARG A 23 -15.25 0.24 -10.11
N ALA A 24 -15.78 1.21 -9.38
CA ALA A 24 -17.22 1.36 -9.16
C ALA A 24 -17.65 2.80 -9.39
N VAL A 25 -18.88 2.97 -9.86
CA VAL A 25 -19.59 4.26 -9.91
C VAL A 25 -20.70 4.19 -8.89
N ILE A 26 -20.72 5.13 -7.95
CA ILE A 26 -21.73 5.21 -6.89
C ILE A 26 -22.57 6.44 -7.15
N THR A 27 -23.87 6.26 -7.36
CA THR A 27 -24.84 7.32 -7.54
C THR A 27 -25.64 7.51 -6.26
N LEU A 28 -25.65 8.71 -5.74
CA LEU A 28 -26.40 9.10 -4.55
C LEU A 28 -27.41 10.15 -4.91
N GLU A 29 -28.69 9.92 -4.62
CA GLU A 29 -29.79 10.85 -4.91
C GLU A 29 -30.99 10.65 -3.97
N PRO A 30 -31.86 11.68 -3.78
CA PRO A 30 -31.72 13.05 -4.23
C PRO A 30 -30.85 13.92 -3.30
N PHE A 31 -30.39 15.07 -3.81
CA PHE A 31 -29.69 16.09 -3.02
C PHE A 31 -30.28 17.47 -3.23
N GLU A 32 -30.15 18.31 -2.22
CA GLU A 32 -30.34 19.74 -2.39
C GLU A 32 -29.26 20.33 -3.32
N ARG A 33 -29.65 21.38 -4.02
CA ARG A 33 -28.77 22.05 -4.98
C ARG A 33 -27.47 22.54 -4.33
N GLY A 34 -26.32 22.11 -4.84
CA GLY A 34 -24.99 22.47 -4.33
C GLY A 34 -24.44 21.53 -3.24
N TYR A 35 -25.29 20.76 -2.55
CA TYR A 35 -24.85 19.88 -1.48
C TYR A 35 -24.02 18.70 -1.98
N GLY A 36 -24.23 18.26 -3.22
CA GLY A 36 -23.46 17.17 -3.86
C GLY A 36 -21.95 17.46 -3.90
N HIS A 37 -21.54 18.71 -4.16
CA HIS A 37 -20.13 19.08 -4.15
C HIS A 37 -19.51 19.01 -2.75
N THR A 38 -20.24 19.45 -1.73
CA THR A 38 -19.78 19.38 -0.33
C THR A 38 -19.58 17.94 0.10
N LEU A 39 -20.58 17.09 -0.15
CA LEU A 39 -20.50 15.67 0.20
C LEU A 39 -19.45 14.91 -0.65
N GLY A 40 -19.39 15.18 -1.96
CA GLY A 40 -18.40 14.58 -2.85
C GLY A 40 -16.96 14.87 -2.43
N ASN A 41 -16.67 16.12 -2.05
CA ASN A 41 -15.35 16.48 -1.50
C ASN A 41 -15.06 15.80 -0.17
N ALA A 42 -16.03 15.75 0.75
CA ALA A 42 -15.89 15.09 2.04
C ALA A 42 -15.63 13.58 1.87
N LEU A 43 -16.42 12.89 1.04
CA LEU A 43 -16.28 11.48 0.74
C LEU A 43 -14.93 11.18 0.07
N ARG A 44 -14.50 12.00 -0.90
CA ARG A 44 -13.20 11.87 -1.52
C ARG A 44 -12.07 11.89 -0.48
N ARG A 45 -12.10 12.85 0.45
CA ARG A 45 -11.07 12.96 1.49
C ARG A 45 -11.08 11.75 2.43
N ILE A 46 -12.26 11.30 2.84
CA ILE A 46 -12.40 10.13 3.72
C ILE A 46 -11.88 8.87 3.04
N LEU A 47 -12.28 8.63 1.79
CA LEU A 47 -11.87 7.45 1.04
C LEU A 47 -10.36 7.38 0.82
N LEU A 48 -9.70 8.51 0.54
CA LEU A 48 -8.26 8.56 0.29
C LEU A 48 -7.41 8.52 1.58
N ALA A 49 -7.90 9.07 2.70
CA ALA A 49 -7.09 9.27 3.89
C ALA A 49 -7.46 8.38 5.10
N SER A 50 -8.67 7.80 5.12
CA SER A 50 -9.20 7.16 6.33
C SER A 50 -9.46 5.66 6.17
N MET A 51 -9.35 5.12 4.94
CA MET A 51 -9.51 3.69 4.72
C MET A 51 -8.31 2.93 5.29
N VAL A 52 -8.62 1.81 5.93
CA VAL A 52 -7.58 0.90 6.46
C VAL A 52 -6.99 0.08 5.32
N GLY A 53 -5.67 -0.06 5.32
CA GLY A 53 -4.96 -0.93 4.41
C GLY A 53 -3.67 -1.44 5.04
N TYR A 54 -2.87 -2.12 4.25
CA TYR A 54 -1.60 -2.71 4.65
C TYR A 54 -0.51 -2.23 3.70
N ALA A 55 0.66 -1.91 4.27
CA ALA A 55 1.80 -1.46 3.47
C ALA A 55 3.12 -1.92 4.07
N PRO A 56 4.16 -2.11 3.24
CA PRO A 56 5.51 -2.31 3.73
C PRO A 56 5.99 -1.01 4.38
N THR A 57 6.58 -1.13 5.56
CA THR A 57 7.01 -0.01 6.39
C THR A 57 8.51 0.01 6.62
N GLU A 58 9.12 -1.15 6.65
CA GLU A 58 10.55 -1.35 6.84
C GLU A 58 11.03 -2.48 5.94
N ALA A 59 12.26 -2.37 5.46
CA ALA A 59 12.93 -3.43 4.74
C ALA A 59 14.36 -3.58 5.20
N GLU A 60 14.83 -4.81 5.21
CA GLU A 60 16.21 -5.20 5.47
C GLU A 60 16.70 -6.02 4.27
N ILE A 61 17.73 -5.55 3.59
CA ILE A 61 18.34 -6.24 2.45
C ILE A 61 19.70 -6.74 2.90
N THR A 62 19.95 -8.05 2.82
CA THR A 62 21.21 -8.65 3.25
C THR A 62 22.39 -8.05 2.51
N GLY A 63 23.36 -7.53 3.26
CA GLY A 63 24.57 -6.90 2.71
C GLY A 63 24.43 -5.40 2.39
N ILE A 64 23.26 -4.81 2.63
CA ILE A 64 22.99 -3.40 2.37
C ILE A 64 22.84 -2.64 3.69
N VAL A 65 23.51 -1.50 3.79
CA VAL A 65 23.54 -0.67 5.00
C VAL A 65 22.70 0.61 4.84
N HIS A 66 22.56 1.10 3.60
CA HIS A 66 21.80 2.30 3.27
C HIS A 66 21.13 2.15 1.90
N GLU A 67 20.09 2.92 1.66
CA GLU A 67 19.24 2.86 0.46
C GLU A 67 19.95 3.17 -0.86
N TYR A 68 21.07 3.88 -0.82
CA TYR A 68 21.84 4.26 -2.02
C TYR A 68 22.90 3.23 -2.43
N SER A 69 22.81 2.02 -1.89
CA SER A 69 23.75 0.93 -2.21
C SER A 69 23.29 0.14 -3.44
N GLN A 70 24.28 -0.33 -4.21
CA GLN A 70 24.03 -1.34 -5.24
C GLN A 70 24.01 -2.73 -4.61
N ILE A 71 23.13 -3.59 -5.12
CA ILE A 71 22.99 -4.98 -4.70
C ILE A 71 23.73 -5.87 -5.70
N GLU A 72 24.72 -6.61 -5.24
CA GLU A 72 25.55 -7.45 -6.13
C GLU A 72 24.71 -8.52 -6.84
N GLY A 73 24.79 -8.51 -8.19
CA GLY A 73 24.06 -9.46 -9.04
C GLY A 73 22.56 -9.19 -9.15
N VAL A 74 22.12 -7.96 -8.85
CA VAL A 74 20.77 -7.44 -9.08
C VAL A 74 20.86 -6.26 -10.02
N MET A 75 19.91 -6.09 -10.94
CA MET A 75 19.90 -4.97 -11.90
C MET A 75 19.53 -3.65 -11.24
N GLU A 76 18.56 -3.72 -10.32
CA GLU A 76 18.03 -2.59 -9.57
C GLU A 76 18.95 -2.26 -8.39
N ASP A 77 19.03 -0.98 -8.03
CA ASP A 77 19.64 -0.56 -6.78
C ASP A 77 18.66 -0.75 -5.60
N ALA A 78 19.13 -0.49 -4.38
CA ALA A 78 18.31 -0.68 -3.20
C ALA A 78 17.08 0.24 -3.19
N VAL A 79 17.20 1.50 -3.69
CA VAL A 79 16.06 2.43 -3.80
C VAL A 79 15.00 1.89 -4.75
N ASP A 80 15.39 1.38 -5.91
CA ASP A 80 14.45 0.83 -6.89
C ASP A 80 13.73 -0.40 -6.33
N VAL A 81 14.44 -1.29 -5.63
CA VAL A 81 13.83 -2.43 -4.93
C VAL A 81 12.81 -1.97 -3.88
N LEU A 82 13.14 -0.95 -3.09
CA LEU A 82 12.21 -0.39 -2.10
C LEU A 82 10.98 0.25 -2.77
N LEU A 83 11.16 0.95 -3.89
CA LEU A 83 10.05 1.53 -4.65
C LEU A 83 9.15 0.45 -5.25
N ASN A 84 9.73 -0.63 -5.77
CA ASN A 84 8.97 -1.76 -6.28
C ASN A 84 8.19 -2.48 -5.16
N LEU A 85 8.78 -2.62 -3.98
CA LEU A 85 8.10 -3.17 -2.80
C LEU A 85 6.85 -2.38 -2.41
N LYS A 86 6.86 -1.06 -2.54
CA LYS A 86 5.67 -0.21 -2.28
C LYS A 86 4.50 -0.53 -3.21
N GLY A 87 4.76 -1.14 -4.36
CA GLY A 87 3.73 -1.60 -5.30
C GLY A 87 3.09 -2.93 -4.94
N VAL A 88 3.64 -3.68 -3.99
CA VAL A 88 3.07 -4.96 -3.56
C VAL A 88 1.86 -4.73 -2.65
N ILE A 89 0.75 -5.39 -2.96
CA ILE A 89 -0.51 -5.23 -2.25
C ILE A 89 -0.70 -6.43 -1.32
N PHE A 90 -0.59 -6.18 -0.01
CA PHE A 90 -0.75 -7.18 1.03
C PHE A 90 -2.14 -7.12 1.66
N LYS A 91 -2.62 -8.28 2.12
CA LYS A 91 -3.79 -8.42 2.98
C LYS A 91 -3.40 -9.31 4.17
N LEU A 92 -3.59 -8.82 5.38
CA LEU A 92 -3.38 -9.58 6.60
C LEU A 92 -4.72 -9.91 7.24
N GLU A 93 -4.87 -11.14 7.74
CA GLU A 93 -6.07 -11.59 8.44
C GLU A 93 -5.77 -11.77 9.93
N GLY A 94 -6.41 -10.93 10.76
CA GLY A 94 -6.29 -11.02 12.22
C GLY A 94 -5.00 -10.50 12.84
N ARG A 95 -4.10 -9.90 12.05
CA ARG A 95 -2.84 -9.31 12.53
C ARG A 95 -2.75 -7.83 12.19
N GLU A 96 -1.99 -7.10 13.00
CA GLU A 96 -1.68 -5.68 12.75
C GLU A 96 -0.33 -5.49 12.07
N GLU A 97 0.61 -6.43 12.28
CA GLU A 97 1.92 -6.43 11.65
C GLU A 97 2.43 -7.85 11.37
N VAL A 98 3.34 -7.97 10.42
CA VAL A 98 4.04 -9.22 10.09
C VAL A 98 5.40 -8.94 9.47
N TYR A 99 6.38 -9.80 9.74
CA TYR A 99 7.65 -9.83 9.03
C TYR A 99 7.60 -10.94 7.97
N LEU A 100 7.86 -10.57 6.73
CA LEU A 100 7.92 -11.47 5.59
C LEU A 100 9.34 -11.57 5.08
N VAL A 101 9.71 -12.74 4.61
CA VAL A 101 11.05 -13.01 4.07
C VAL A 101 10.91 -13.45 2.63
N LEU A 102 11.80 -12.95 1.77
CA LEU A 102 11.96 -13.37 0.40
C LEU A 102 13.41 -13.76 0.17
N ARG A 103 13.64 -14.93 -0.40
CA ARG A 103 14.98 -15.43 -0.75
C ARG A 103 14.97 -15.99 -2.16
N LYS A 104 15.76 -15.40 -3.04
CA LYS A 104 15.92 -15.86 -4.42
C LYS A 104 17.38 -15.80 -4.85
N LYS A 105 17.79 -16.71 -5.71
CA LYS A 105 19.15 -16.76 -6.27
C LYS A 105 19.13 -17.17 -7.73
N GLY A 106 20.18 -16.81 -8.47
CA GLY A 106 20.38 -17.21 -9.86
C GLY A 106 20.02 -16.08 -10.83
N ASN A 107 19.81 -16.41 -12.09
CA ASN A 107 19.42 -15.47 -13.13
C ASN A 107 17.90 -15.58 -13.35
N THR A 108 17.12 -14.76 -12.68
CA THR A 108 15.66 -14.86 -12.66
C THR A 108 15.00 -13.55 -12.22
N VAL A 109 13.74 -13.41 -12.55
CA VAL A 109 12.90 -12.31 -12.04
C VAL A 109 12.40 -12.66 -10.66
N VAL A 110 12.45 -11.69 -9.75
CA VAL A 110 11.88 -11.76 -8.40
C VAL A 110 10.53 -11.07 -8.42
N THR A 111 9.51 -11.78 -8.00
CA THR A 111 8.14 -11.27 -7.96
C THR A 111 7.57 -11.33 -6.54
N ALA A 112 6.44 -10.71 -6.33
CA ALA A 112 5.75 -10.73 -5.04
C ALA A 112 5.27 -12.14 -4.62
N ALA A 113 5.16 -13.08 -5.57
CA ALA A 113 4.88 -14.50 -5.29
C ALA A 113 6.03 -15.22 -4.58
N ASP A 114 7.26 -14.67 -4.62
CA ASP A 114 8.45 -15.29 -4.03
C ASP A 114 8.58 -15.06 -2.52
N PHE A 115 7.66 -14.32 -1.90
CA PHE A 115 7.63 -14.19 -0.44
C PHE A 115 7.22 -15.48 0.25
N ASP A 116 7.90 -15.81 1.34
CA ASP A 116 7.47 -16.85 2.27
C ASP A 116 6.26 -16.32 3.06
N LEU A 117 5.04 -16.71 2.64
CA LEU A 117 3.79 -16.21 3.22
C LEU A 117 3.26 -17.18 4.28
N PRO A 118 3.01 -16.71 5.52
CA PRO A 118 2.21 -17.45 6.47
C PRO A 118 0.75 -17.52 6.01
N HIS A 119 -0.03 -18.46 6.55
CA HIS A 119 -1.41 -18.77 6.11
C HIS A 119 -2.41 -17.60 6.23
N ASP A 120 -2.09 -16.63 7.07
CA ASP A 120 -2.89 -15.43 7.37
C ASP A 120 -2.45 -14.19 6.59
N VAL A 121 -1.56 -14.34 5.61
CA VAL A 121 -1.08 -13.28 4.73
C VAL A 121 -1.31 -13.64 3.28
N VAL A 122 -1.89 -12.73 2.53
CA VAL A 122 -2.14 -12.90 1.10
C VAL A 122 -1.54 -11.73 0.33
N VAL A 123 -0.86 -12.02 -0.78
CA VAL A 123 -0.45 -11.02 -1.78
C VAL A 123 -1.50 -11.00 -2.88
N LEU A 124 -2.09 -9.84 -3.15
CA LEU A 124 -3.16 -9.67 -4.13
C LEU A 124 -2.66 -9.50 -5.57
N ASN A 125 -1.39 -9.11 -5.74
CA ASN A 125 -0.72 -8.94 -7.03
C ASN A 125 0.59 -9.75 -7.11
N PRO A 126 0.51 -11.09 -7.12
CA PRO A 126 1.68 -11.97 -7.03
C PRO A 126 2.68 -11.79 -8.19
N ASP A 127 2.22 -11.37 -9.36
CA ASP A 127 3.06 -11.16 -10.55
C ASP A 127 3.84 -9.83 -10.53
N HIS A 128 3.66 -9.00 -9.47
CA HIS A 128 4.35 -7.72 -9.35
C HIS A 128 5.86 -7.94 -9.21
N VAL A 129 6.63 -7.36 -10.14
CA VAL A 129 8.09 -7.51 -10.19
C VAL A 129 8.74 -6.63 -9.12
N ILE A 130 9.64 -7.23 -8.35
CA ILE A 130 10.41 -6.55 -7.31
C ILE A 130 11.83 -6.25 -7.79
N ALA A 131 12.49 -7.24 -8.42
CA ALA A 131 13.86 -7.11 -8.90
C ALA A 131 14.19 -8.13 -9.99
N HIS A 132 15.28 -7.89 -10.73
CA HIS A 132 15.86 -8.79 -11.73
C HIS A 132 17.24 -9.25 -11.28
N LEU A 133 17.39 -10.53 -11.00
CA LEU A 133 18.69 -11.13 -10.67
C LEU A 133 19.48 -11.48 -11.93
N THR A 134 20.75 -11.11 -11.97
CA THR A 134 21.69 -11.39 -13.06
C THR A 134 22.75 -12.44 -12.68
N GLY A 135 22.41 -13.34 -11.74
CA GLY A 135 23.29 -14.37 -11.21
C GLY A 135 23.61 -14.22 -9.73
N GLY A 136 23.13 -13.16 -9.09
CA GLY A 136 23.30 -12.89 -7.66
C GLY A 136 22.30 -13.61 -6.74
N ARG A 137 22.21 -13.11 -5.53
CA ARG A 137 21.24 -13.54 -4.51
C ARG A 137 20.58 -12.30 -3.91
N LEU A 138 19.27 -12.33 -3.81
CA LEU A 138 18.50 -11.35 -3.04
C LEU A 138 17.90 -12.04 -1.82
N GLU A 139 18.19 -11.52 -0.65
CA GLU A 139 17.55 -11.88 0.60
C GLU A 139 17.00 -10.61 1.24
N LEU A 140 15.69 -10.58 1.40
CA LEU A 140 14.93 -9.42 1.78
C LEU A 140 13.99 -9.79 2.92
N LYS A 141 14.00 -9.00 3.99
CA LYS A 141 13.04 -9.08 5.08
C LYS A 141 12.23 -7.79 5.11
N VAL A 142 10.92 -7.90 5.10
CA VAL A 142 9.99 -6.76 5.01
C VAL A 142 9.03 -6.81 6.18
N LYS A 143 8.87 -5.69 6.86
CA LYS A 143 7.80 -5.49 7.83
C LYS A 143 6.60 -4.90 7.10
N VAL A 144 5.46 -5.56 7.21
CA VAL A 144 4.17 -5.08 6.68
C VAL A 144 3.28 -4.76 7.87
N GLU A 145 2.71 -3.57 7.87
CA GLU A 145 1.85 -3.08 8.95
C GLU A 145 0.49 -2.65 8.42
N LYS A 146 -0.48 -2.66 9.32
CA LYS A 146 -1.82 -2.10 9.11
C LYS A 146 -1.82 -0.62 9.47
N GLY A 147 -2.41 0.20 8.63
CA GLY A 147 -2.48 1.64 8.87
C GLY A 147 -3.55 2.34 8.05
N ARG A 148 -3.47 3.67 8.01
CA ARG A 148 -4.38 4.53 7.26
C ARG A 148 -3.64 5.68 6.59
N GLY A 149 -4.08 6.03 5.38
CA GLY A 149 -3.54 7.15 4.64
C GLY A 149 -2.07 7.00 4.29
N TYR A 150 -1.32 8.09 4.34
CA TYR A 150 0.10 8.12 4.05
C TYR A 150 0.90 8.48 5.32
N GLN A 151 1.94 7.72 5.59
CA GLN A 151 2.83 7.92 6.72
C GLN A 151 4.28 7.96 6.25
N PRO A 152 4.96 9.12 6.34
CA PRO A 152 6.38 9.23 6.02
C PRO A 152 7.25 8.38 6.95
N GLY A 153 8.27 7.73 6.41
CA GLY A 153 9.20 6.87 7.19
C GLY A 153 9.93 7.64 8.28
N ASN A 154 10.34 8.88 8.00
CA ASN A 154 11.01 9.73 8.98
C ASN A 154 10.14 10.07 10.21
N VAL A 155 8.84 10.23 10.05
CA VAL A 155 7.92 10.51 11.16
C VAL A 155 7.80 9.29 12.08
N ARG A 156 7.77 8.08 11.52
CA ARG A 156 7.73 6.84 12.28
C ARG A 156 9.05 6.57 13.02
N ALA A 157 10.18 6.92 12.41
CA ALA A 157 11.48 6.86 13.06
C ALA A 157 11.56 7.69 14.37
N PHE A 158 10.72 8.72 14.51
CA PHE A 158 10.62 9.51 15.72
C PHE A 158 9.72 8.89 16.79
N ALA A 159 8.79 8.03 16.41
CA ALA A 159 7.86 7.39 17.35
C ALA A 159 8.44 6.13 17.99
N ASP A 160 9.29 5.39 17.27
CA ASP A 160 9.94 4.15 17.75
C ASP A 160 11.43 4.40 18.07
N ASP A 161 11.72 4.58 19.34
CA ASP A 161 13.09 4.85 19.84
C ASP A 161 14.06 3.67 19.57
N HIS A 162 13.52 2.48 19.34
CA HIS A 162 14.30 1.26 19.09
C HIS A 162 14.69 1.03 17.62
N SER A 163 13.96 1.58 16.65
CA SER A 163 14.23 1.40 15.22
C SER A 163 15.37 2.27 14.69
N ARG A 164 15.75 3.30 15.43
CA ARG A 164 16.79 4.28 15.04
C ARG A 164 18.21 3.75 15.00
N GLN A 165 18.50 2.59 15.59
CA GLN A 165 19.87 2.16 15.86
C GLN A 165 20.31 0.88 15.16
N GLN A 166 19.45 0.24 14.40
CA GLN A 166 19.85 -0.98 13.70
C GLN A 166 20.39 -0.64 12.31
N ILE A 167 21.67 -0.86 12.12
CA ILE A 167 22.35 -0.72 10.83
C ILE A 167 21.72 -1.71 9.85
N GLY A 168 21.36 -1.22 8.63
CA GLY A 168 20.74 -2.04 7.58
C GLY A 168 19.21 -2.07 7.59
N HIS A 169 18.56 -1.43 8.56
CA HIS A 169 17.10 -1.21 8.51
C HIS A 169 16.76 0.01 7.66
N LEU A 170 16.07 -0.24 6.56
CA LEU A 170 15.65 0.79 5.61
C LEU A 170 14.18 1.14 5.88
N LEU A 171 13.94 2.37 6.36
CA LEU A 171 12.59 2.85 6.62
C LEU A 171 11.95 3.31 5.31
N MET A 172 10.71 2.90 5.10
CA MET A 172 9.94 3.21 3.90
C MET A 172 8.76 4.11 4.23
N ASP A 173 8.48 5.07 3.34
CA ASP A 173 7.20 5.77 3.38
C ASP A 173 6.08 4.78 3.06
N ALA A 174 5.07 4.72 3.92
CA ALA A 174 3.96 3.79 3.78
C ALA A 174 2.70 4.49 3.26
N SER A 175 2.14 3.97 2.18
CA SER A 175 0.83 4.35 1.66
C SER A 175 -0.15 3.22 1.95
N PHE A 176 -0.97 3.38 2.96
CA PHE A 176 -1.92 2.35 3.42
C PHE A 176 -3.25 2.39 2.68
N SER A 177 -3.54 3.48 1.94
CA SER A 177 -4.84 3.62 1.28
C SER A 177 -5.06 2.55 0.21
N PRO A 178 -6.12 1.72 0.31
CA PRO A 178 -6.50 0.79 -0.73
C PRO A 178 -7.15 1.51 -1.93
N ILE A 179 -7.53 2.78 -1.76
CA ILE A 179 -8.17 3.59 -2.80
C ILE A 179 -7.12 4.42 -3.51
N VAL A 180 -6.95 4.15 -4.80
CA VAL A 180 -5.96 4.84 -5.66
C VAL A 180 -6.50 6.16 -6.19
N ARG A 181 -7.79 6.21 -6.55
CA ARG A 181 -8.39 7.38 -7.20
C ARG A 181 -9.86 7.53 -6.84
N VAL A 182 -10.26 8.74 -6.51
CA VAL A 182 -11.66 9.13 -6.34
C VAL A 182 -11.94 10.36 -7.19
N ALA A 183 -13.00 10.31 -8.00
CA ALA A 183 -13.53 11.45 -8.75
C ALA A 183 -15.03 11.57 -8.42
N TYR A 184 -15.57 12.79 -8.41
CA TYR A 184 -17.01 13.06 -8.25
C TYR A 184 -17.43 14.17 -9.23
N GLN A 185 -18.67 14.22 -9.57
CA GLN A 185 -19.29 15.21 -10.47
C GLN A 185 -20.71 15.56 -10.00
#